data_3624760afbf862307649d1c67d5160d0
#
_entry.id   3624760afbf862307649d1c67d5160d0
#
_cell.length_a   1.000
_cell.length_b   1.000
_cell.length_c   1.000
_cell.angle_alpha   90.00
_cell.angle_beta   90.00
_cell.angle_gamma   90.00
#
_symmetry.space_group_name_H-M   'P 1'
#
loop_
_entity.id
_entity.type
_entity.pdbx_description
1 polymer ?
#
loop_
_entity_poly.entity_id
_entity_poly.type
_entity_poly.pdbx_seq_one_letter_code
_entity_poly.pdbx_strand_id
1 'polypeptide(L)'
;MKKIFRTLCAALALTVCLCLPAFAQEAIPAQPAAKEDKVVTDLTGRDAFLRDVKGFTTNFGGPYVFAQADHKSPAEPYGAAPAEGSVATLRIYTMSDDKGDASINASGHAFVSVTNVSDRDINVGGLLIAPGKAVTIGTRGNRSEHSGIWYDLESYYMYYIPDYYYHLYAMQTSLDAGQLEVLNRGLRRADHWSACYNCSAFSEAVWNSVCADALSAGRPASPANLQADMLAKYSDKTAYEPPIPYDYAVYYGCALTPSREFA
;
A
#
# COMPACT_ATOMS: atom_id res chain seq x y z
N MET A 1 37.39 -35.35 15.74
CA MET A 1 37.04 -33.95 15.35
C MET A 1 35.69 -33.79 14.62
N LYS A 2 34.80 -34.78 14.52
CA LYS A 2 33.49 -34.69 13.83
C LYS A 2 32.27 -34.58 14.77
N LYS A 3 32.45 -34.59 16.09
CA LYS A 3 31.33 -34.49 17.05
C LYS A 3 31.11 -33.10 17.66
N ILE A 4 32.06 -32.18 17.53
CA ILE A 4 31.97 -30.84 18.11
C ILE A 4 31.23 -29.89 17.20
N PHE A 5 31.14 -30.13 15.87
CA PHE A 5 30.48 -29.26 14.92
C PHE A 5 28.94 -29.39 14.87
N ARG A 6 28.40 -30.48 15.44
CA ARG A 6 26.94 -30.68 15.48
C ARG A 6 26.25 -30.06 16.67
N THR A 7 26.99 -29.70 17.70
CA THR A 7 26.40 -29.07 18.91
C THR A 7 26.35 -27.53 18.79
N LEU A 8 27.18 -26.93 17.94
CA LEU A 8 27.19 -25.49 17.78
C LEU A 8 26.09 -24.99 16.86
N CYS A 9 25.61 -25.81 15.91
CA CYS A 9 24.48 -25.39 15.02
C CYS A 9 23.11 -25.51 15.70
N ALA A 10 22.98 -26.31 16.75
CA ALA A 10 21.72 -26.45 17.49
C ALA A 10 21.49 -25.30 18.50
N ALA A 11 22.56 -24.66 18.96
CA ALA A 11 22.46 -23.55 19.91
C ALA A 11 22.14 -22.20 19.25
N LEU A 12 22.43 -22.06 17.95
CA LEU A 12 22.14 -20.80 17.23
C LEU A 12 20.69 -20.72 16.69
N ALA A 13 20.00 -21.86 16.61
CA ALA A 13 18.61 -21.92 16.13
C ALA A 13 17.56 -21.63 17.22
N LEU A 14 17.96 -21.67 18.51
CA LEU A 14 17.01 -21.48 19.61
C LEU A 14 16.94 -20.04 20.13
N THR A 15 17.82 -19.17 19.68
CA THR A 15 17.87 -17.77 20.19
C THR A 15 17.05 -16.77 19.34
N VAL A 16 16.47 -17.21 18.23
CA VAL A 16 15.69 -16.34 17.33
C VAL A 16 14.17 -16.43 17.55
N CYS A 17 13.69 -17.36 18.39
CA CYS A 17 12.25 -17.59 18.59
C CYS A 17 11.63 -16.96 19.86
N LEU A 18 12.33 -16.11 20.59
CA LEU A 18 11.82 -15.55 21.85
C LEU A 18 11.71 -14.00 21.86
N CYS A 19 11.46 -13.37 20.73
CA CYS A 19 11.08 -11.96 20.70
C CYS A 19 9.74 -11.79 19.99
N LEU A 20 8.69 -12.33 20.58
CA LEU A 20 7.34 -11.84 20.39
C LEU A 20 6.81 -11.40 21.77
N PRO A 21 7.04 -10.16 22.19
CA PRO A 21 6.06 -9.55 23.05
C PRO A 21 4.80 -9.42 22.18
N ALA A 22 3.74 -10.10 22.54
CA ALA A 22 2.40 -9.71 22.15
C ALA A 22 2.12 -8.35 22.82
N PHE A 23 2.75 -7.29 22.30
CA PHE A 23 2.26 -5.95 22.54
C PHE A 23 0.99 -5.85 21.69
N ALA A 24 -0.15 -5.88 22.36
CA ALA A 24 -1.29 -5.12 21.90
C ALA A 24 -0.78 -3.66 21.86
N GLN A 25 -0.18 -3.28 20.74
CA GLN A 25 0.26 -1.92 20.52
C GLN A 25 -1.03 -1.14 20.38
N GLU A 26 -1.34 -0.32 21.40
CA GLU A 26 -2.42 0.63 21.30
C GLU A 26 -2.21 1.39 19.99
N ALA A 27 -3.23 1.39 19.13
CA ALA A 27 -3.17 2.10 17.86
C ALA A 27 -2.85 3.56 18.15
N ILE A 28 -1.79 4.07 17.53
CA ILE A 28 -1.46 5.50 17.62
C ILE A 28 -2.58 6.24 16.90
N PRO A 29 -3.29 7.17 17.57
CA PRO A 29 -4.33 7.95 16.90
C PRO A 29 -3.70 8.69 15.72
N ALA A 30 -4.23 8.47 14.53
CA ALA A 30 -3.80 9.23 13.37
C ALA A 30 -4.20 10.69 13.56
N GLN A 31 -3.22 11.58 13.54
CA GLN A 31 -3.49 13.01 13.63
C GLN A 31 -3.86 13.57 12.26
N PRO A 32 -4.85 14.46 12.16
CA PRO A 32 -5.08 15.19 10.93
C PRO A 32 -3.80 15.87 10.49
N ALA A 33 -3.46 15.73 9.21
CA ALA A 33 -2.31 16.44 8.66
C ALA A 33 -2.47 17.95 8.92
N ALA A 34 -1.46 18.57 9.49
CA ALA A 34 -1.42 20.00 9.63
C ALA A 34 -1.45 20.60 8.20
N LYS A 35 -2.53 21.25 7.85
CA LYS A 35 -2.66 22.02 6.61
C LYS A 35 -1.88 23.31 6.74
N GLU A 36 -0.59 23.22 6.95
CA GLU A 36 0.29 24.39 6.81
C GLU A 36 0.61 24.54 5.32
N ASP A 37 0.48 25.77 4.83
CA ASP A 37 0.87 26.18 3.47
C ASP A 37 2.40 26.01 3.29
N LYS A 38 2.88 24.79 3.26
CA LYS A 38 4.23 24.52 2.78
C LYS A 38 4.24 24.72 1.28
N VAL A 39 4.74 25.87 0.87
CA VAL A 39 5.05 26.15 -0.53
C VAL A 39 6.10 25.13 -0.98
N VAL A 40 5.66 24.08 -1.65
CA VAL A 40 6.56 23.18 -2.39
C VAL A 40 6.96 23.94 -3.65
N THR A 41 8.01 24.75 -3.55
CA THR A 41 8.58 25.46 -4.68
C THR A 41 9.24 24.49 -5.64
N ASP A 42 8.87 24.53 -6.90
CA ASP A 42 9.60 24.04 -8.08
C ASP A 42 9.64 22.53 -8.37
N LEU A 43 8.64 21.74 -7.98
CA LEU A 43 8.54 20.38 -8.48
C LEU A 43 7.33 20.23 -9.41
N THR A 44 7.58 20.06 -10.70
CA THR A 44 6.58 19.45 -11.59
C THR A 44 6.34 18.00 -11.13
N GLY A 45 5.13 17.47 -11.27
CA GLY A 45 4.82 16.09 -10.91
C GLY A 45 5.82 15.09 -11.50
N ARG A 46 6.29 15.35 -12.72
CA ARG A 46 7.32 14.59 -13.41
C ARG A 46 8.67 14.58 -12.68
N ASP A 47 9.13 15.72 -12.16
CA ASP A 47 10.42 15.80 -11.48
C ASP A 47 10.38 15.14 -10.10
N ALA A 48 9.25 15.22 -9.42
CA ALA A 48 9.00 14.51 -8.18
C ALA A 48 8.98 12.98 -8.41
N PHE A 49 8.30 12.52 -9.46
CA PHE A 49 8.30 11.12 -9.88
C PHE A 49 9.70 10.61 -10.23
N LEU A 50 10.47 11.34 -11.03
CA LEU A 50 11.84 10.98 -11.40
C LEU A 50 12.79 10.90 -10.19
N ARG A 51 12.53 11.63 -9.10
CA ARG A 51 13.28 11.46 -7.85
C ARG A 51 12.94 10.15 -7.16
N ASP A 52 11.70 9.72 -7.20
CA ASP A 52 11.27 8.44 -6.64
C ASP A 52 11.94 7.24 -7.33
N VAL A 53 12.24 7.37 -8.61
CA VAL A 53 12.90 6.32 -9.40
C VAL A 53 14.42 6.30 -9.17
N LYS A 54 15.02 7.38 -8.66
CA LYS A 54 16.46 7.46 -8.39
C LYS A 54 16.77 6.91 -6.99
N GLY A 55 17.40 5.78 -6.92
CA GLY A 55 17.91 5.22 -5.65
C GLY A 55 17.33 3.87 -5.30
N PHE A 56 17.31 2.95 -6.25
CA PHE A 56 16.94 1.55 -5.97
C PHE A 56 17.78 1.00 -4.83
N THR A 57 17.17 0.78 -3.69
CA THR A 57 17.75 -0.05 -2.65
C THR A 57 17.47 -1.51 -2.99
N THR A 58 18.52 -2.31 -3.03
CA THR A 58 18.42 -3.77 -3.20
C THR A 58 18.05 -4.42 -1.87
N ASN A 59 16.82 -4.22 -1.41
CA ASN A 59 16.30 -5.01 -0.32
C ASN A 59 15.75 -6.32 -0.90
N PHE A 60 16.20 -7.45 -0.36
CA PHE A 60 15.77 -8.78 -0.77
C PHE A 60 14.49 -9.21 -0.04
N GLY A 61 13.43 -8.39 -0.10
CA GLY A 61 12.11 -8.81 0.36
C GLY A 61 11.58 -9.97 -0.49
N GLY A 62 10.93 -10.93 0.15
CA GLY A 62 10.21 -12.01 -0.52
C GLY A 62 8.80 -11.57 -0.99
N PRO A 63 7.99 -12.52 -1.48
CA PRO A 63 6.62 -12.21 -1.92
C PRO A 63 5.78 -11.67 -0.76
N TYR A 64 4.89 -10.74 -1.06
CA TYR A 64 3.88 -10.29 -0.10
C TYR A 64 2.88 -11.41 0.18
N VAL A 65 2.74 -11.78 1.45
CA VAL A 65 1.88 -12.87 1.88
C VAL A 65 0.68 -12.31 2.64
N PHE A 66 -0.44 -12.21 1.95
CA PHE A 66 -1.74 -11.91 2.53
C PHE A 66 -2.57 -13.20 2.60
N ALA A 67 -3.15 -13.50 3.76
CA ALA A 67 -4.14 -14.55 3.86
C ALA A 67 -5.33 -14.21 2.95
N GLN A 68 -6.02 -15.22 2.45
CA GLN A 68 -7.26 -15.00 1.71
C GLN A 68 -8.40 -14.84 2.70
N ALA A 69 -9.32 -13.92 2.44
CA ALA A 69 -10.56 -13.84 3.19
C ALA A 69 -11.46 -15.05 2.86
N ASP A 70 -12.18 -15.55 3.84
CA ASP A 70 -13.13 -16.65 3.67
C ASP A 70 -14.27 -16.26 2.71
N HIS A 71 -14.63 -14.98 2.75
CA HIS A 71 -15.55 -14.34 1.82
C HIS A 71 -14.83 -13.18 1.15
N LYS A 72 -15.01 -13.03 -0.18
CA LYS A 72 -14.45 -11.94 -0.99
C LYS A 72 -15.56 -11.15 -1.63
N SER A 73 -15.45 -9.83 -1.53
CA SER A 73 -16.36 -8.91 -2.20
C SER A 73 -16.04 -8.78 -3.69
N PRO A 74 -17.03 -8.53 -4.55
CA PRO A 74 -16.77 -8.20 -5.95
C PRO A 74 -16.13 -6.83 -6.08
N ALA A 75 -15.46 -6.59 -7.21
CA ALA A 75 -15.10 -5.23 -7.60
C ALA A 75 -16.34 -4.43 -7.96
N GLU A 76 -16.37 -3.18 -7.51
CA GLU A 76 -17.44 -2.23 -7.73
C GLU A 76 -16.97 -1.09 -8.65
N PRO A 77 -17.87 -0.42 -9.38
CA PRO A 77 -17.53 0.82 -10.06
C PRO A 77 -16.98 1.84 -9.07
N TYR A 78 -15.91 2.55 -9.45
CA TYR A 78 -15.33 3.59 -8.58
C TYR A 78 -16.40 4.63 -8.20
N GLY A 79 -16.49 4.95 -6.91
CA GLY A 79 -17.48 5.89 -6.37
C GLY A 79 -18.86 5.27 -6.13
N ALA A 80 -19.06 3.98 -6.36
CA ALA A 80 -20.29 3.30 -5.94
C ALA A 80 -20.48 3.40 -4.43
N ALA A 81 -21.75 3.42 -3.99
CA ALA A 81 -22.07 3.35 -2.56
C ALA A 81 -21.56 2.03 -1.97
N PRO A 82 -21.00 2.06 -0.76
CA PRO A 82 -20.54 0.84 -0.10
C PRO A 82 -21.66 -0.19 0.04
N ALA A 83 -21.35 -1.47 -0.10
CA ALA A 83 -22.29 -2.54 0.14
C ALA A 83 -22.82 -2.51 1.59
N GLU A 84 -24.05 -2.99 1.81
CA GLU A 84 -24.65 -3.06 3.13
C GLU A 84 -23.77 -3.91 4.09
N GLY A 85 -23.57 -3.43 5.30
CA GLY A 85 -22.73 -4.09 6.30
C GLY A 85 -21.22 -3.86 6.14
N SER A 86 -20.80 -3.10 5.14
CA SER A 86 -19.39 -2.74 4.97
C SER A 86 -18.93 -1.77 6.06
N VAL A 87 -17.68 -1.96 6.52
CA VAL A 87 -17.01 -1.06 7.46
C VAL A 87 -15.99 -0.17 6.77
N ALA A 88 -15.50 -0.59 5.60
CA ALA A 88 -14.54 0.17 4.81
C ALA A 88 -14.74 -0.03 3.31
N THR A 89 -14.19 0.89 2.52
CA THR A 89 -13.97 0.72 1.07
C THR A 89 -12.47 0.64 0.83
N LEU A 90 -12.02 -0.43 0.17
CA LEU A 90 -10.67 -0.57 -0.35
C LEU A 90 -10.66 -0.07 -1.80
N ARG A 91 -9.70 0.78 -2.12
CA ARG A 91 -9.41 1.18 -3.50
C ARG A 91 -8.01 0.76 -3.88
N ILE A 92 -7.84 0.29 -5.12
CA ILE A 92 -6.54 0.04 -5.72
C ILE A 92 -6.29 1.08 -6.79
N TYR A 93 -5.07 1.63 -6.79
CA TYR A 93 -4.64 2.66 -7.73
C TYR A 93 -3.41 2.16 -8.49
N THR A 94 -3.35 2.54 -9.75
CA THR A 94 -2.17 2.32 -10.58
C THR A 94 -1.98 3.47 -11.56
N MET A 95 -0.74 3.82 -11.80
CA MET A 95 -0.34 4.73 -12.86
C MET A 95 0.87 4.16 -13.58
N SER A 96 0.94 4.39 -14.87
CA SER A 96 2.10 4.04 -15.69
C SER A 96 2.30 5.08 -16.77
N ASP A 97 3.55 5.43 -17.03
CA ASP A 97 3.92 6.30 -18.16
C ASP A 97 3.77 5.59 -19.51
N ASP A 98 3.60 4.28 -19.48
CA ASP A 98 3.54 3.49 -20.70
C ASP A 98 2.18 3.57 -21.35
N LYS A 99 2.15 4.09 -22.56
CA LYS A 99 0.98 4.11 -23.45
C LYS A 99 0.61 2.72 -23.98
N GLY A 100 0.74 1.67 -23.16
CA GLY A 100 0.37 0.30 -23.51
C GLY A 100 1.48 -0.56 -24.11
N ASP A 101 2.72 -0.11 -24.06
CA ASP A 101 3.85 -0.93 -24.47
C ASP A 101 4.37 -1.73 -23.27
N ALA A 102 4.31 -3.05 -23.35
CA ALA A 102 4.69 -3.98 -22.28
C ALA A 102 6.21 -4.03 -22.02
N SER A 103 6.90 -2.92 -22.23
CA SER A 103 8.31 -2.78 -21.89
C SER A 103 8.45 -2.83 -20.36
N ILE A 104 9.59 -3.32 -19.89
CA ILE A 104 9.98 -3.36 -18.47
C ILE A 104 10.25 -1.91 -18.01
N ASN A 105 9.22 -1.07 -18.06
CA ASN A 105 9.34 0.30 -17.59
C ASN A 105 9.07 0.31 -16.08
N ALA A 106 10.12 0.59 -15.34
CA ALA A 106 10.07 0.81 -13.90
C ALA A 106 9.39 2.16 -13.55
N SER A 107 8.89 2.89 -14.56
CA SER A 107 8.16 4.13 -14.37
C SER A 107 6.71 3.83 -14.00
N GLY A 108 6.23 4.44 -12.94
CA GLY A 108 4.89 4.24 -12.45
C GLY A 108 4.85 3.84 -10.98
N HIS A 109 3.65 3.80 -10.45
CA HIS A 109 3.39 3.42 -9.06
C HIS A 109 2.05 2.73 -8.94
N ALA A 110 1.92 1.87 -7.92
CA ALA A 110 0.67 1.27 -7.51
C ALA A 110 0.55 1.31 -5.98
N PHE A 111 -0.65 1.56 -5.48
CA PHE A 111 -0.94 1.63 -4.07
C PHE A 111 -2.40 1.34 -3.81
N VAL A 112 -2.79 1.26 -2.57
CA VAL A 112 -4.19 1.12 -2.16
C VAL A 112 -4.59 2.26 -1.24
N SER A 113 -5.90 2.50 -1.09
CA SER A 113 -6.43 3.29 0.01
C SER A 113 -7.56 2.56 0.72
N VAL A 114 -7.71 2.85 2.01
CA VAL A 114 -8.82 2.38 2.81
C VAL A 114 -9.58 3.58 3.33
N THR A 115 -10.88 3.68 2.99
CA THR A 115 -11.78 4.70 3.50
C THR A 115 -12.70 4.07 4.53
N ASN A 116 -12.79 4.66 5.72
CA ASN A 116 -13.76 4.26 6.73
C ASN A 116 -15.16 4.69 6.31
N VAL A 117 -16.07 3.74 6.10
CA VAL A 117 -17.47 4.01 5.75
C VAL A 117 -18.42 3.68 6.90
N SER A 118 -17.89 3.27 8.05
CA SER A 118 -18.67 3.01 9.27
C SER A 118 -18.88 4.30 10.08
N ASP A 119 -19.67 4.19 11.14
CA ASP A 119 -19.99 5.27 12.09
C ASP A 119 -19.01 5.40 13.27
N ARG A 120 -17.96 4.58 13.30
CA ARG A 120 -16.94 4.52 14.35
C ARG A 120 -15.54 4.41 13.76
N ASP A 121 -14.52 4.69 14.55
CA ASP A 121 -13.14 4.50 14.15
C ASP A 121 -12.87 3.04 13.76
N ILE A 122 -12.11 2.84 12.69
CA ILE A 122 -11.59 1.54 12.30
C ILE A 122 -10.06 1.53 12.38
N ASN A 123 -9.49 0.36 12.64
CA ASN A 123 -8.04 0.18 12.61
C ASN A 123 -7.60 -0.24 11.21
N VAL A 124 -6.58 0.44 10.67
CA VAL A 124 -5.96 0.10 9.38
C VAL A 124 -4.44 0.07 9.56
N GLY A 125 -3.87 -1.12 9.62
CA GLY A 125 -2.42 -1.31 9.80
C GLY A 125 -1.87 -0.79 11.14
N GLY A 126 -2.75 -0.46 12.10
CA GLY A 126 -2.42 0.18 13.38
C GLY A 126 -2.92 1.63 13.51
N LEU A 127 -3.18 2.32 12.40
CA LEU A 127 -3.78 3.67 12.42
C LEU A 127 -5.27 3.58 12.72
N LEU A 128 -5.77 4.50 13.56
CA LEU A 128 -7.21 4.72 13.75
C LEU A 128 -7.71 5.70 12.69
N ILE A 129 -8.62 5.22 11.86
CA ILE A 129 -9.22 6.00 10.78
C ILE A 129 -10.63 6.38 11.19
N ALA A 130 -10.87 7.69 11.34
CA ALA A 130 -12.17 8.22 11.71
C ALA A 130 -13.23 8.03 10.62
N PRO A 131 -14.53 8.04 10.96
CA PRO A 131 -15.62 7.96 9.99
C PRO A 131 -15.47 8.96 8.82
N GLY A 132 -15.62 8.48 7.60
CA GLY A 132 -15.50 9.27 6.38
C GLY A 132 -14.06 9.64 5.98
N LYS A 133 -13.04 9.24 6.75
CA LYS A 133 -11.63 9.49 6.46
C LYS A 133 -10.98 8.33 5.71
N ALA A 134 -9.89 8.63 5.00
CA ALA A 134 -9.15 7.66 4.20
C ALA A 134 -7.65 7.72 4.51
N VAL A 135 -6.95 6.61 4.30
CA VAL A 135 -5.50 6.50 4.33
C VAL A 135 -5.00 5.77 3.10
N THR A 136 -3.98 6.30 2.43
CA THR A 136 -3.27 5.56 1.37
C THR A 136 -2.20 4.66 1.96
N ILE A 137 -1.93 3.54 1.31
CA ILE A 137 -0.95 2.55 1.74
C ILE A 137 -0.21 2.04 0.50
N GLY A 138 1.10 2.24 0.48
CA GLY A 138 1.96 1.77 -0.60
C GLY A 138 3.30 1.26 -0.09
N THR A 139 4.11 0.68 -0.96
CA THR A 139 5.48 0.28 -0.62
C THR A 139 6.49 0.96 -1.52
N ARG A 140 7.60 1.40 -0.95
CA ARG A 140 8.67 2.10 -1.67
C ARG A 140 10.05 1.64 -1.21
N GLY A 141 10.99 1.54 -2.15
CA GLY A 141 12.35 1.12 -1.91
C GLY A 141 13.41 2.21 -2.00
N ASN A 142 13.00 3.44 -2.35
CA ASN A 142 13.89 4.55 -2.71
C ASN A 142 13.78 5.76 -1.78
N ARG A 143 13.28 5.56 -0.57
CA ARG A 143 13.16 6.62 0.44
C ARG A 143 14.28 6.56 1.46
N SER A 144 14.76 7.73 1.88
CA SER A 144 15.87 7.82 2.82
C SER A 144 15.52 7.33 4.21
N GLU A 145 14.29 7.57 4.66
CA GLU A 145 13.85 7.18 6.00
C GLU A 145 13.49 5.70 6.10
N HIS A 146 12.90 5.13 5.04
CA HIS A 146 12.39 3.76 5.10
C HIS A 146 12.26 3.10 3.73
N SER A 147 12.59 1.81 3.66
CA SER A 147 12.34 0.95 2.50
C SER A 147 11.32 -0.13 2.91
N GLY A 148 10.07 0.05 2.53
CA GLY A 148 8.96 -0.81 2.94
C GLY A 148 7.62 -0.10 2.80
N ILE A 149 6.73 -0.35 3.77
CA ILE A 149 5.37 0.18 3.79
C ILE A 149 5.33 1.65 4.22
N TRP A 150 4.46 2.41 3.56
CA TRP A 150 4.19 3.81 3.85
C TRP A 150 2.68 4.03 3.93
N TYR A 151 2.26 4.91 4.84
CA TYR A 151 0.89 5.36 5.03
C TYR A 151 0.79 6.84 4.73
N ASP A 152 -0.20 7.23 3.95
CA ASP A 152 -0.52 8.59 3.49
C ASP A 152 0.58 9.32 2.71
N LEU A 153 1.60 8.63 2.24
CA LEU A 153 2.64 9.24 1.42
C LEU A 153 2.10 9.63 0.03
N GLU A 154 1.24 8.82 -0.56
CA GLU A 154 0.62 9.10 -1.84
C GLU A 154 -0.36 10.28 -1.74
N SER A 155 -1.13 10.33 -0.67
CA SER A 155 -2.02 11.46 -0.35
C SER A 155 -1.23 12.76 -0.16
N TYR A 156 -0.09 12.69 0.54
CA TYR A 156 0.84 13.83 0.71
C TYR A 156 1.31 14.38 -0.64
N TYR A 157 1.77 13.50 -1.54
CA TYR A 157 2.22 13.93 -2.85
C TYR A 157 1.12 14.60 -3.65
N MET A 158 -0.07 14.00 -3.71
CA MET A 158 -1.20 14.59 -4.44
C MET A 158 -1.65 15.93 -3.86
N TYR A 159 -1.56 16.10 -2.55
CA TYR A 159 -1.95 17.33 -1.89
C TYR A 159 -0.96 18.47 -2.17
N TYR A 160 0.34 18.21 -2.07
CA TYR A 160 1.38 19.23 -2.24
C TYR A 160 1.86 19.39 -3.69
N ILE A 161 1.66 18.38 -4.53
CA ILE A 161 2.05 18.33 -5.94
C ILE A 161 0.90 17.71 -6.73
N PRO A 162 -0.14 18.50 -7.06
CA PRO A 162 -1.39 17.96 -7.65
C PRO A 162 -1.21 17.09 -8.90
N ASP A 163 -0.18 17.38 -9.71
CA ASP A 163 0.11 16.63 -10.93
C ASP A 163 1.13 15.50 -10.72
N TYR A 164 1.39 15.10 -9.46
CA TYR A 164 2.38 14.08 -9.16
C TYR A 164 2.03 12.71 -9.75
N TYR A 165 0.76 12.31 -9.66
CA TYR A 165 0.22 11.08 -10.22
C TYR A 165 -0.68 11.39 -11.42
N TYR A 166 -0.07 11.55 -12.58
CA TYR A 166 -0.81 11.68 -13.83
C TYR A 166 -1.13 10.28 -14.40
N HIS A 167 -2.21 10.17 -15.19
CA HIS A 167 -2.71 8.90 -15.72
C HIS A 167 -3.01 7.85 -14.63
N LEU A 168 -3.58 8.31 -13.53
CA LEU A 168 -3.99 7.46 -12.43
C LEU A 168 -5.30 6.76 -12.76
N TYR A 169 -5.35 5.45 -12.54
CA TYR A 169 -6.56 4.65 -12.65
C TYR A 169 -6.88 3.99 -11.31
N ALA A 170 -8.16 3.84 -10.99
CA ALA A 170 -8.59 3.19 -9.76
C ALA A 170 -9.85 2.35 -9.90
N MET A 171 -9.95 1.31 -9.07
CA MET A 171 -11.13 0.50 -8.83
C MET A 171 -11.39 0.43 -7.32
N GLN A 172 -12.58 -0.02 -6.92
CA GLN A 172 -12.92 -0.20 -5.52
C GLN A 172 -13.62 -1.53 -5.23
N THR A 173 -13.62 -1.91 -3.96
CA THR A 173 -14.41 -3.00 -3.39
C THR A 173 -14.80 -2.65 -1.95
N SER A 174 -15.95 -3.12 -1.51
CA SER A 174 -16.41 -2.96 -0.13
C SER A 174 -15.78 -4.02 0.77
N LEU A 175 -15.45 -3.66 2.01
CA LEU A 175 -14.91 -4.57 3.01
C LEU A 175 -15.84 -4.66 4.22
N ASP A 176 -16.16 -5.88 4.61
CA ASP A 176 -16.71 -6.16 5.95
C ASP A 176 -15.60 -6.20 7.02
N ALA A 177 -15.99 -6.37 8.29
CA ALA A 177 -15.03 -6.41 9.41
C ALA A 177 -14.04 -7.58 9.32
N GLY A 178 -14.46 -8.73 8.78
CA GLY A 178 -13.60 -9.90 8.62
C GLY A 178 -12.54 -9.69 7.55
N GLN A 179 -12.93 -9.10 6.43
CA GLN A 179 -12.01 -8.74 5.34
C GLN A 179 -11.01 -7.67 5.77
N LEU A 180 -11.46 -6.65 6.52
CA LEU A 180 -10.57 -5.64 7.08
C LEU A 180 -9.53 -6.25 8.04
N GLU A 181 -9.93 -7.24 8.85
CA GLU A 181 -8.99 -7.94 9.73
C GLU A 181 -7.98 -8.79 8.93
N VAL A 182 -8.39 -9.42 7.83
CA VAL A 182 -7.47 -10.12 6.90
C VAL A 182 -6.45 -9.14 6.33
N LEU A 183 -6.90 -7.98 5.87
CA LEU A 183 -6.04 -6.90 5.38
C LEU A 183 -5.02 -6.47 6.45
N ASN A 184 -5.49 -6.18 7.66
CA ASN A 184 -4.65 -5.76 8.78
C ASN A 184 -3.56 -6.78 9.14
N ARG A 185 -3.88 -8.08 9.17
CA ARG A 185 -2.87 -9.12 9.40
C ARG A 185 -1.80 -9.15 8.32
N GLY A 186 -2.18 -8.91 7.07
CA GLY A 186 -1.25 -8.83 5.94
C GLY A 186 -0.34 -7.60 6.03
N LEU A 187 -0.90 -6.43 6.31
CA LEU A 187 -0.16 -5.17 6.43
C LEU A 187 0.95 -5.24 7.49
N ARG A 188 0.70 -5.90 8.63
CA ARG A 188 1.72 -6.11 9.68
C ARG A 188 2.95 -6.93 9.23
N ARG A 189 2.91 -7.55 8.08
CA ARG A 189 4.00 -8.39 7.51
C ARG A 189 4.53 -7.85 6.19
N ALA A 190 3.97 -6.76 5.68
CA ALA A 190 4.27 -6.23 4.37
C ALA A 190 5.38 -5.17 4.36
N ASP A 191 6.12 -5.02 5.48
CA ASP A 191 7.10 -3.95 5.65
C ASP A 191 8.44 -4.27 4.98
N HIS A 192 8.40 -4.39 3.67
CA HIS A 192 9.58 -4.57 2.83
C HIS A 192 9.31 -4.11 1.40
N TRP A 193 10.36 -3.92 0.64
CA TRP A 193 10.31 -3.66 -0.79
C TRP A 193 11.51 -4.29 -1.49
N SER A 194 11.32 -4.76 -2.72
CA SER A 194 12.39 -5.16 -3.62
C SER A 194 11.99 -4.95 -5.08
N ALA A 195 12.94 -5.00 -6.01
CA ALA A 195 12.64 -4.84 -7.42
C ALA A 195 11.66 -5.90 -7.97
N CYS A 196 11.67 -7.12 -7.41
CA CYS A 196 10.75 -8.20 -7.79
C CYS A 196 9.44 -8.19 -7.00
N TYR A 197 9.45 -7.62 -5.80
CA TYR A 197 8.30 -7.53 -4.90
C TYR A 197 8.10 -6.06 -4.53
N ASN A 198 7.65 -5.30 -5.51
CA ASN A 198 7.51 -3.85 -5.50
C ASN A 198 6.07 -3.42 -5.16
N CYS A 199 5.80 -2.14 -5.36
CA CYS A 199 4.50 -1.53 -5.09
C CYS A 199 3.34 -2.22 -5.82
N SER A 200 3.55 -2.69 -7.05
CA SER A 200 2.51 -3.38 -7.83
C SER A 200 2.24 -4.79 -7.30
N ALA A 201 3.28 -5.53 -6.90
CA ALA A 201 3.12 -6.83 -6.25
C ALA A 201 2.42 -6.70 -4.89
N PHE A 202 2.70 -5.63 -4.13
CA PHE A 202 2.00 -5.30 -2.90
C PHE A 202 0.51 -5.04 -3.14
N SER A 203 0.19 -4.14 -4.07
CA SER A 203 -1.19 -3.76 -4.38
C SER A 203 -2.00 -4.94 -4.92
N GLU A 204 -1.41 -5.77 -5.80
CA GLU A 204 -2.00 -7.03 -6.28
C GLU A 204 -2.32 -7.96 -5.10
N ALA A 205 -1.37 -8.17 -4.18
CA ALA A 205 -1.54 -9.07 -3.05
C ALA A 205 -2.62 -8.60 -2.07
N VAL A 206 -2.66 -7.29 -1.78
CA VAL A 206 -3.71 -6.66 -0.96
C VAL A 206 -5.08 -6.87 -1.60
N TRP A 207 -5.24 -6.46 -2.86
CA TRP A 207 -6.50 -6.54 -3.59
C TRP A 207 -7.01 -7.98 -3.65
N ASN A 208 -6.17 -8.90 -4.11
CA ASN A 208 -6.55 -10.30 -4.31
C ASN A 208 -6.83 -11.04 -3.00
N SER A 209 -6.43 -10.51 -1.85
CA SER A 209 -6.73 -11.12 -0.56
C SER A 209 -8.21 -10.98 -0.16
N VAL A 210 -8.90 -9.94 -0.62
CA VAL A 210 -10.25 -9.57 -0.19
C VAL A 210 -11.24 -9.39 -1.34
N CYS A 211 -10.77 -9.17 -2.57
CA CYS A 211 -11.63 -9.01 -3.76
C CYS A 211 -11.70 -10.30 -4.58
N ALA A 212 -12.91 -10.65 -5.03
CA ALA A 212 -13.17 -11.82 -5.87
C ALA A 212 -12.69 -11.60 -7.32
N ASP A 213 -12.75 -10.38 -7.81
CA ASP A 213 -12.29 -9.96 -9.12
C ASP A 213 -10.77 -9.74 -9.10
N ALA A 214 -10.01 -10.82 -9.28
CA ALA A 214 -8.57 -10.83 -9.14
C ALA A 214 -7.86 -10.04 -10.23
N LEU A 215 -6.81 -9.32 -9.82
CA LEU A 215 -5.90 -8.58 -10.69
C LEU A 215 -4.52 -9.25 -10.75
N SER A 216 -3.76 -8.94 -11.82
CA SER A 216 -2.39 -9.40 -12.00
C SER A 216 -1.46 -8.26 -12.39
N ALA A 217 -0.42 -8.07 -11.59
CA ALA A 217 0.68 -7.14 -11.91
C ALA A 217 1.74 -7.77 -12.83
N GLY A 218 1.55 -9.02 -13.27
CA GLY A 218 2.52 -9.74 -14.10
C GLY A 218 3.70 -10.32 -13.31
N ARG A 219 4.65 -10.91 -14.06
CA ARG A 219 5.91 -11.45 -13.49
C ARG A 219 7.07 -11.12 -14.46
N PRO A 220 7.95 -10.16 -14.13
CA PRO A 220 7.98 -9.36 -12.89
C PRO A 220 6.78 -8.42 -12.77
N ALA A 221 6.42 -8.10 -11.51
CA ALA A 221 5.30 -7.20 -11.24
C ALA A 221 5.66 -5.76 -11.66
N SER A 222 4.71 -5.10 -12.35
CA SER A 222 4.88 -3.71 -12.76
C SER A 222 3.56 -2.94 -12.72
N PRO A 223 3.60 -1.60 -12.54
CA PRO A 223 2.42 -0.75 -12.62
C PRO A 223 1.72 -0.85 -13.98
N ALA A 224 2.47 -0.91 -15.07
CA ALA A 224 1.95 -1.05 -16.43
C ALA A 224 1.14 -2.34 -16.62
N ASN A 225 1.66 -3.49 -16.13
CA ASN A 225 0.93 -4.76 -16.21
C ASN A 225 -0.35 -4.73 -15.36
N LEU A 226 -0.27 -4.16 -14.15
CA LEU A 226 -1.44 -4.04 -13.27
C LEU A 226 -2.50 -3.15 -13.90
N GLN A 227 -2.11 -2.01 -14.47
CA GLN A 227 -3.02 -1.11 -15.18
C GLN A 227 -3.65 -1.78 -16.41
N ALA A 228 -2.85 -2.47 -17.22
CA ALA A 228 -3.33 -3.18 -18.39
C ALA A 228 -4.35 -4.28 -18.03
N ASP A 229 -4.09 -5.05 -16.97
CA ASP A 229 -5.00 -6.09 -16.49
C ASP A 229 -6.32 -5.50 -15.96
N MET A 230 -6.22 -4.39 -15.20
CA MET A 230 -7.39 -3.65 -14.70
C MET A 230 -8.27 -3.16 -15.84
N LEU A 231 -7.68 -2.51 -16.85
CA LEU A 231 -8.42 -1.97 -17.99
C LEU A 231 -8.97 -3.06 -18.92
N ALA A 232 -8.23 -4.15 -19.12
CA ALA A 232 -8.68 -5.26 -19.97
C ALA A 232 -9.86 -6.02 -19.38
N LYS A 233 -9.93 -6.18 -18.07
CA LYS A 233 -10.95 -6.99 -17.39
C LYS A 233 -12.11 -6.17 -16.84
N TYR A 234 -11.85 -4.92 -16.39
CA TYR A 234 -12.77 -4.15 -15.57
C TYR A 234 -12.83 -2.68 -15.98
N SER A 235 -12.76 -2.37 -17.28
CA SER A 235 -12.83 -0.99 -17.78
C SER A 235 -14.11 -0.26 -17.39
N ASP A 236 -15.21 -0.98 -17.25
CA ASP A 236 -16.51 -0.46 -16.81
C ASP A 236 -16.56 -0.11 -15.31
N LYS A 237 -15.63 -0.61 -14.53
CA LYS A 237 -15.49 -0.36 -13.08
C LYS A 237 -14.35 0.60 -12.75
N THR A 238 -13.50 0.93 -13.73
CA THR A 238 -12.26 1.71 -13.55
C THR A 238 -12.52 3.19 -13.79
N ALA A 239 -12.12 4.03 -12.83
CA ALA A 239 -12.10 5.49 -12.97
C ALA A 239 -10.72 5.97 -13.43
N TYR A 240 -10.70 7.08 -14.15
CA TYR A 240 -9.51 7.81 -14.54
C TYR A 240 -9.39 9.11 -13.75
N GLU A 241 -8.17 9.43 -13.29
CA GLU A 241 -7.85 10.61 -12.46
C GLU A 241 -8.75 10.76 -11.20
N PRO A 242 -8.94 9.68 -10.41
CA PRO A 242 -9.75 9.76 -9.21
C PRO A 242 -9.07 10.63 -8.14
N PRO A 243 -9.82 11.38 -7.33
CA PRO A 243 -9.25 12.17 -6.25
C PRO A 243 -8.68 11.26 -5.15
N ILE A 244 -7.56 11.67 -4.55
CA ILE A 244 -6.95 11.03 -3.40
C ILE A 244 -7.08 11.96 -2.20
N PRO A 245 -7.86 11.61 -1.16
CA PRO A 245 -7.97 12.40 0.05
C PRO A 245 -6.64 12.43 0.82
N TYR A 246 -6.32 13.56 1.44
CA TYR A 246 -5.22 13.71 2.39
C TYR A 246 -5.78 14.06 3.76
N ASP A 247 -5.92 13.04 4.59
CA ASP A 247 -6.61 13.14 5.87
C ASP A 247 -5.68 12.98 7.08
N TYR A 248 -4.50 12.39 6.90
CA TYR A 248 -3.57 12.06 7.98
C TYR A 248 -2.14 12.51 7.66
N ALA A 249 -1.27 12.47 8.68
CA ALA A 249 0.17 12.65 8.50
C ALA A 249 0.80 11.39 7.89
N VAL A 250 2.00 11.54 7.32
CA VAL A 250 2.74 10.43 6.73
C VAL A 250 3.43 9.59 7.81
N TYR A 251 3.20 8.28 7.77
CA TYR A 251 3.88 7.29 8.61
C TYR A 251 4.55 6.23 7.75
N TYR A 252 5.54 5.54 8.32
CA TYR A 252 6.18 4.39 7.68
C TYR A 252 6.39 3.22 8.64
N GLY A 253 6.57 2.04 8.05
CA GLY A 253 6.82 0.79 8.76
C GLY A 253 5.63 0.26 9.55
N CYS A 254 5.70 -1.00 9.94
CA CYS A 254 4.66 -1.63 10.76
C CYS A 254 4.55 -1.03 12.18
N ALA A 255 5.58 -0.28 12.62
CA ALA A 255 5.57 0.43 13.90
C ALA A 255 4.93 1.82 13.80
N LEU A 256 4.47 2.24 12.64
CA LEU A 256 3.85 3.55 12.38
C LEU A 256 4.73 4.71 12.85
N THR A 257 5.97 4.72 12.41
CA THR A 257 6.90 5.81 12.71
C THR A 257 6.51 7.05 11.91
N PRO A 258 6.26 8.20 12.56
CA PRO A 258 5.99 9.45 11.83
C PRO A 258 7.18 9.83 10.96
N SER A 259 6.92 10.21 9.71
CA SER A 259 7.95 10.72 8.82
C SER A 259 8.40 12.11 9.28
N ARG A 260 9.69 12.37 9.16
CA ARG A 260 10.29 13.69 9.34
C ARG A 260 10.55 14.40 8.01
N GLU A 261 10.66 13.61 6.94
CA GLU A 261 10.85 14.12 5.58
C GLU A 261 9.53 14.71 5.02
N PHE A 262 8.40 14.12 5.42
CA PHE A 262 7.05 14.46 4.93
C PHE A 262 6.14 14.98 6.05
N ALA A 263 6.69 15.67 7.03
CA ALA A 263 5.97 16.27 8.17
C ALA A 263 5.44 17.67 7.84
#